data_27cb750a520608b3803d0a7601fb09b8
#
_entry.id   27cb750a520608b3803d0a7601fb09b8
#
_cell.length_a   1.000
_cell.length_b   1.000
_cell.length_c   1.000
_cell.angle_alpha   90.00
_cell.angle_beta   90.00
_cell.angle_gamma   90.00
#
_symmetry.space_group_name_H-M   'P 1'
#
loop_
_entity.id
_entity.type
_entity.pdbx_description
1 polymer ?
#
loop_
_entity_poly.entity_id
_entity_poly.type
_entity_poly.pdbx_seq_one_letter_code
_entity_poly.pdbx_strand_id
1 'polypeptide(L)'
;GDILRYIAENDIHFYIIDANKESQALGLGNRSNMVLQAAFFKLARVIPVEDAVAHMKDAVKKTYGLKGEKVVNMNIAAVDAGINALVEVHVKPEWKNLTGAAIQPPRADVPDIIRNILVPINAQKGDDLPVSAFKGMEDGTMPLGTSQYEKRGIATHLPVWDKDECIQCNRCSFVCPHAVIRPYLLNEDEVQNAPAGLELTAAKGPQLAGLQFTMGVSTLDCTSCGSCVASCPKSGKALRMVPAHEVSLDQTNWSYLQTIPEKNDRFDKFTLK
;
A
#
# COMPACT_ATOMS: atom_id res chain seq x y z
N GLY A 1 -0.22 21.15 -7.15
CA GLY A 1 -0.23 22.39 -7.93
C GLY A 1 -0.01 22.12 -9.41
N ASP A 2 1.11 21.47 -9.80
CA ASP A 2 1.51 21.35 -11.21
C ASP A 2 0.51 20.62 -12.09
N ILE A 3 -0.07 19.52 -11.62
CA ILE A 3 -1.10 18.77 -12.36
C ILE A 3 -2.34 19.63 -12.60
N LEU A 4 -2.82 20.34 -11.59
CA LEU A 4 -4.00 21.19 -11.72
C LEU A 4 -3.73 22.37 -12.66
N ARG A 5 -2.53 22.96 -12.56
CA ARG A 5 -2.08 24.00 -13.50
C ARG A 5 -2.06 23.47 -14.93
N TYR A 6 -1.43 22.30 -15.15
CA TYR A 6 -1.37 21.68 -16.48
C TYR A 6 -2.76 21.39 -17.05
N ILE A 7 -3.69 20.89 -16.25
CA ILE A 7 -5.09 20.67 -16.64
C ILE A 7 -5.72 21.98 -17.10
N ALA A 8 -5.55 23.07 -16.33
CA ALA A 8 -6.16 24.35 -16.64
C ALA A 8 -5.49 25.08 -17.84
N GLU A 9 -4.17 24.92 -18.02
CA GLU A 9 -3.43 25.52 -19.15
C GLU A 9 -3.74 24.84 -20.49
N ASN A 10 -4.04 23.54 -20.46
CA ASN A 10 -4.30 22.74 -21.66
C ASN A 10 -5.78 22.44 -21.91
N ASP A 11 -6.69 23.08 -21.17
CA ASP A 11 -8.15 22.94 -21.31
C ASP A 11 -8.61 21.48 -21.25
N ILE A 12 -8.07 20.71 -20.30
CA ILE A 12 -8.31 19.28 -20.13
C ILE A 12 -9.60 19.05 -19.37
N HIS A 13 -10.50 18.24 -19.91
CA HIS A 13 -11.65 17.74 -19.17
C HIS A 13 -11.22 16.77 -18.08
N PHE A 14 -11.51 17.10 -16.82
CA PHE A 14 -11.07 16.34 -15.68
C PHE A 14 -12.24 15.67 -14.97
N TYR A 15 -12.16 14.36 -14.79
CA TYR A 15 -13.19 13.54 -14.15
C TYR A 15 -12.61 12.76 -13.00
N ILE A 16 -13.41 12.53 -11.96
CA ILE A 16 -13.09 11.68 -10.82
C ILE A 16 -14.18 10.63 -10.60
N ILE A 17 -13.79 9.50 -10.02
CA ILE A 17 -14.69 8.44 -9.59
C ILE A 17 -14.09 7.72 -8.37
N ASP A 18 -14.90 7.52 -7.34
CA ASP A 18 -14.53 6.65 -6.22
C ASP A 18 -14.97 5.20 -6.51
N ALA A 19 -14.20 4.54 -7.37
CA ALA A 19 -14.50 3.20 -7.83
C ALA A 19 -14.44 2.16 -6.70
N ASN A 20 -13.66 2.39 -5.63
CA ASN A 20 -13.62 1.50 -4.48
C ASN A 20 -14.91 1.59 -3.65
N LYS A 21 -15.41 2.79 -3.40
CA LYS A 21 -16.69 3.00 -2.73
C LYS A 21 -17.84 2.31 -3.48
N GLU A 22 -17.91 2.49 -4.79
CA GLU A 22 -18.92 1.86 -5.63
C GLU A 22 -18.82 0.32 -5.57
N SER A 23 -17.61 -0.24 -5.67
CA SER A 23 -17.39 -1.68 -5.61
C SER A 23 -17.73 -2.27 -4.24
N GLN A 24 -17.39 -1.57 -3.16
CA GLN A 24 -17.73 -1.99 -1.79
C GLN A 24 -19.24 -2.00 -1.55
N ALA A 25 -19.95 -0.97 -2.02
CA ALA A 25 -21.41 -0.89 -1.93
C ALA A 25 -22.11 -2.05 -2.64
N LEU A 26 -21.50 -2.59 -3.70
CA LEU A 26 -22.00 -3.73 -4.47
C LEU A 26 -21.53 -5.09 -3.93
N GLY A 27 -20.78 -5.12 -2.83
CA GLY A 27 -20.23 -6.35 -2.24
C GLY A 27 -19.05 -6.96 -3.00
N LEU A 28 -18.41 -6.21 -3.89
CA LEU A 28 -17.23 -6.63 -4.64
C LEU A 28 -15.92 -6.37 -3.89
N GLY A 29 -15.98 -5.73 -2.71
CA GLY A 29 -14.80 -5.31 -1.95
C GLY A 29 -13.97 -4.31 -2.76
N ASN A 30 -12.66 -4.55 -2.87
CA ASN A 30 -11.76 -3.66 -3.61
C ASN A 30 -11.66 -3.99 -5.12
N ARG A 31 -12.59 -4.78 -5.69
CA ARG A 31 -12.56 -5.18 -7.10
C ARG A 31 -13.23 -4.12 -7.97
N SER A 32 -12.54 -3.03 -8.21
CA SER A 32 -13.06 -1.86 -8.92
C SER A 32 -12.86 -1.88 -10.44
N ASN A 33 -12.27 -2.95 -11.00
CA ASN A 33 -11.93 -3.04 -12.41
C ASN A 33 -13.13 -2.83 -13.36
N MET A 34 -14.31 -3.43 -13.07
CA MET A 34 -15.50 -3.25 -13.91
C MET A 34 -16.02 -1.81 -13.88
N VAL A 35 -15.97 -1.17 -12.70
CA VAL A 35 -16.36 0.24 -12.54
C VAL A 35 -15.44 1.15 -13.37
N LEU A 36 -14.11 0.97 -13.25
CA LEU A 36 -13.12 1.77 -13.97
C LEU A 36 -13.16 1.54 -15.48
N GLN A 37 -13.37 0.30 -15.93
CA GLN A 37 -13.47 -0.02 -17.35
C GLN A 37 -14.71 0.61 -17.98
N ALA A 38 -15.85 0.59 -17.29
CA ALA A 38 -17.06 1.25 -17.76
C ALA A 38 -16.88 2.77 -17.84
N ALA A 39 -16.26 3.37 -16.83
CA ALA A 39 -15.91 4.79 -16.82
C ALA A 39 -15.02 5.16 -18.01
N PHE A 40 -14.00 4.32 -18.30
CA PHE A 40 -13.14 4.51 -19.47
C PHE A 40 -13.93 4.54 -20.79
N PHE A 41 -14.79 3.55 -21.05
CA PHE A 41 -15.57 3.51 -22.29
C PHE A 41 -16.53 4.68 -22.42
N LYS A 42 -17.11 5.15 -21.31
CA LYS A 42 -17.97 6.34 -21.31
C LYS A 42 -17.21 7.60 -21.74
N LEU A 43 -15.97 7.76 -21.26
CA LEU A 43 -15.16 8.95 -21.53
C LEU A 43 -14.45 8.87 -22.88
N ALA A 44 -13.80 7.74 -23.18
CA ALA A 44 -12.97 7.57 -24.37
C ALA A 44 -13.80 7.43 -25.67
N ARG A 45 -15.03 6.94 -25.57
CA ARG A 45 -15.98 6.76 -26.72
C ARG A 45 -15.34 6.09 -27.92
N VAL A 46 -14.46 5.11 -27.70
CA VAL A 46 -13.83 4.32 -28.80
C VAL A 46 -14.85 3.51 -29.60
N ILE A 47 -15.98 3.20 -28.99
CA ILE A 47 -17.21 2.67 -29.61
C ILE A 47 -18.40 3.36 -28.95
N PRO A 48 -19.63 3.29 -29.52
CA PRO A 48 -20.83 3.81 -28.87
C PRO A 48 -20.96 3.26 -27.45
N VAL A 49 -21.33 4.13 -26.49
CA VAL A 49 -21.34 3.77 -25.06
C VAL A 49 -22.30 2.63 -24.78
N GLU A 50 -23.45 2.61 -25.45
CA GLU A 50 -24.47 1.57 -25.33
C GLU A 50 -23.93 0.20 -25.76
N ASP A 51 -23.18 0.17 -26.86
CA ASP A 51 -22.54 -1.06 -27.36
C ASP A 51 -21.43 -1.53 -26.39
N ALA A 52 -20.62 -0.61 -25.90
CA ALA A 52 -19.60 -0.92 -24.91
C ALA A 52 -20.21 -1.56 -23.64
N VAL A 53 -21.28 -0.98 -23.11
CA VAL A 53 -22.00 -1.49 -21.95
C VAL A 53 -22.60 -2.87 -22.24
N ALA A 54 -23.21 -3.07 -23.40
CA ALA A 54 -23.76 -4.37 -23.80
C ALA A 54 -22.67 -5.44 -23.87
N HIS A 55 -21.54 -5.15 -24.54
CA HIS A 55 -20.40 -6.06 -24.64
C HIS A 55 -19.77 -6.38 -23.28
N MET A 56 -19.63 -5.39 -22.39
CA MET A 56 -19.13 -5.60 -21.04
C MET A 56 -20.05 -6.53 -20.24
N LYS A 57 -21.37 -6.31 -20.29
CA LYS A 57 -22.35 -7.15 -19.59
C LYS A 57 -22.35 -8.58 -20.13
N ASP A 58 -22.19 -8.78 -21.43
CA ASP A 58 -22.06 -10.11 -22.03
C ASP A 58 -20.74 -10.80 -21.65
N ALA A 59 -19.64 -10.06 -21.62
CA ALA A 59 -18.36 -10.57 -21.14
C ALA A 59 -18.43 -10.98 -19.66
N VAL A 60 -19.12 -10.21 -18.82
CA VAL A 60 -19.39 -10.56 -17.40
C VAL A 60 -20.15 -11.88 -17.31
N LYS A 61 -21.23 -12.08 -18.07
CA LYS A 61 -21.99 -13.33 -18.08
C LYS A 61 -21.11 -14.52 -18.48
N LYS A 62 -20.29 -14.38 -19.53
CA LYS A 62 -19.37 -15.42 -19.99
C LYS A 62 -18.30 -15.77 -18.96
N THR A 63 -17.72 -14.74 -18.31
CA THR A 63 -16.59 -14.92 -17.38
C THR A 63 -17.03 -15.43 -16.02
N TYR A 64 -18.14 -14.92 -15.51
CA TYR A 64 -18.60 -15.20 -14.14
C TYR A 64 -19.82 -16.11 -14.05
N GLY A 65 -20.38 -16.58 -15.18
CA GLY A 65 -21.56 -17.43 -15.20
C GLY A 65 -21.46 -18.67 -14.32
N LEU A 66 -20.31 -19.34 -14.34
CA LEU A 66 -20.03 -20.53 -13.51
C LEU A 66 -19.92 -20.21 -12.00
N LYS A 67 -19.77 -18.94 -11.62
CA LYS A 67 -19.71 -18.50 -10.21
C LYS A 67 -21.08 -18.17 -9.62
N GLY A 68 -22.14 -18.34 -10.40
CA GLY A 68 -23.53 -18.13 -10.00
C GLY A 68 -24.05 -16.71 -10.28
N GLU A 69 -25.38 -16.61 -10.38
CA GLU A 69 -26.09 -15.38 -10.76
C GLU A 69 -25.79 -14.19 -9.86
N LYS A 70 -25.58 -14.41 -8.56
CA LYS A 70 -25.25 -13.35 -7.62
C LYS A 70 -23.96 -12.61 -8.04
N VAL A 71 -22.91 -13.36 -8.42
CA VAL A 71 -21.63 -12.77 -8.83
C VAL A 71 -21.78 -12.07 -10.17
N VAL A 72 -22.53 -12.62 -11.12
CA VAL A 72 -22.84 -12.00 -12.41
C VAL A 72 -23.55 -10.66 -12.18
N ASN A 73 -24.62 -10.65 -11.39
CA ASN A 73 -25.40 -9.44 -11.14
C ASN A 73 -24.60 -8.35 -10.43
N MET A 74 -23.74 -8.69 -9.48
CA MET A 74 -22.84 -7.74 -8.83
C MET A 74 -21.88 -7.07 -9.82
N ASN A 75 -21.32 -7.83 -10.78
CA ASN A 75 -20.43 -7.28 -11.79
C ASN A 75 -21.17 -6.49 -12.87
N ILE A 76 -22.38 -6.87 -13.23
CA ILE A 76 -23.26 -6.08 -14.13
C ILE A 76 -23.59 -4.73 -13.47
N ALA A 77 -23.97 -4.75 -12.19
CA ALA A 77 -24.23 -3.51 -11.44
C ALA A 77 -22.98 -2.61 -11.35
N ALA A 78 -21.77 -3.20 -11.27
CA ALA A 78 -20.53 -2.45 -11.29
C ALA A 78 -20.27 -1.74 -12.64
N VAL A 79 -20.68 -2.34 -13.76
CA VAL A 79 -20.64 -1.66 -15.07
C VAL A 79 -21.57 -0.44 -15.05
N ASP A 80 -22.80 -0.60 -14.57
CA ASP A 80 -23.77 0.50 -14.51
C ASP A 80 -23.29 1.60 -13.53
N ALA A 81 -22.70 1.23 -12.40
CA ALA A 81 -22.10 2.18 -11.45
C ALA A 81 -20.96 2.99 -12.09
N GLY A 82 -20.08 2.35 -12.86
CA GLY A 82 -19.00 3.04 -13.58
C GLY A 82 -19.48 4.07 -14.57
N ILE A 83 -20.63 3.81 -15.22
CA ILE A 83 -21.26 4.80 -16.10
C ILE A 83 -21.85 5.98 -15.32
N ASN A 84 -22.45 5.72 -14.15
CA ASN A 84 -23.25 6.72 -13.43
C ASN A 84 -22.48 7.51 -12.37
N ALA A 85 -21.41 6.95 -11.80
CA ALA A 85 -20.69 7.55 -10.68
C ALA A 85 -19.55 8.50 -11.11
N LEU A 86 -19.35 8.72 -12.41
CA LEU A 86 -18.39 9.71 -12.92
C LEU A 86 -18.83 11.13 -12.58
N VAL A 87 -17.93 11.88 -11.99
CA VAL A 87 -18.12 13.30 -11.66
C VAL A 87 -17.15 14.14 -12.48
N GLU A 88 -17.66 15.05 -13.27
CA GLU A 88 -16.83 16.06 -13.95
C GLU A 88 -16.42 17.14 -12.94
N VAL A 89 -15.14 17.41 -12.86
CA VAL A 89 -14.57 18.42 -11.99
C VAL A 89 -14.48 19.73 -12.77
N HIS A 90 -15.15 20.75 -12.29
CA HIS A 90 -15.03 22.08 -12.89
C HIS A 90 -13.61 22.60 -12.76
N VAL A 91 -12.93 22.79 -13.88
CA VAL A 91 -11.57 23.35 -13.94
C VAL A 91 -11.64 24.84 -13.69
N LYS A 92 -11.06 25.28 -12.57
CA LYS A 92 -11.09 26.69 -12.17
C LYS A 92 -9.98 27.48 -12.86
N PRO A 93 -10.28 28.66 -13.43
CA PRO A 93 -9.27 29.49 -14.09
C PRO A 93 -8.06 29.84 -13.22
N GLU A 94 -8.27 30.00 -11.90
CA GLU A 94 -7.21 30.30 -10.95
C GLU A 94 -6.19 29.16 -10.78
N TRP A 95 -6.50 27.91 -11.22
CA TRP A 95 -5.54 26.82 -11.20
C TRP A 95 -4.31 27.06 -12.10
N LYS A 96 -4.41 27.94 -13.09
CA LYS A 96 -3.27 28.37 -13.92
C LYS A 96 -2.15 29.03 -13.10
N ASN A 97 -2.51 29.60 -11.95
CA ASN A 97 -1.57 30.31 -11.08
C ASN A 97 -1.02 29.43 -9.95
N LEU A 98 -1.39 28.14 -9.89
CA LEU A 98 -0.91 27.25 -8.84
C LEU A 98 0.58 26.92 -9.07
N THR A 99 1.35 27.04 -7.99
CA THR A 99 2.72 26.52 -7.95
C THR A 99 2.73 25.12 -7.40
N GLY A 100 3.50 24.22 -8.03
CA GLY A 100 3.71 22.87 -7.53
C GLY A 100 4.47 22.88 -6.19
N ALA A 101 4.28 21.84 -5.39
CA ALA A 101 5.22 21.57 -4.32
C ALA A 101 6.59 21.28 -4.94
N ALA A 102 7.65 21.88 -4.39
CA ALA A 102 9.01 21.53 -4.81
C ALA A 102 9.19 20.01 -4.69
N ILE A 103 9.60 19.36 -5.78
CA ILE A 103 10.01 17.96 -5.73
C ILE A 103 11.19 17.92 -4.77
N GLN A 104 11.02 17.28 -3.64
CA GLN A 104 12.12 17.12 -2.70
C GLN A 104 13.21 16.28 -3.41
N PRO A 105 14.45 16.76 -3.45
CA PRO A 105 15.54 15.98 -4.01
C PRO A 105 15.65 14.66 -3.22
N PRO A 106 16.09 13.57 -3.85
CA PRO A 106 16.38 12.33 -3.14
C PRO A 106 17.29 12.63 -1.95
N ARG A 107 17.06 11.97 -0.82
CA ARG A 107 17.90 12.10 0.38
C ARG A 107 19.38 11.95 -0.01
N ALA A 108 20.24 12.79 0.54
CA ALA A 108 21.68 12.77 0.22
C ALA A 108 22.39 11.46 0.63
N ASP A 109 21.79 10.74 1.59
CA ASP A 109 22.32 9.50 2.17
C ASP A 109 21.90 8.21 1.42
N VAL A 110 21.19 8.33 0.28
CA VAL A 110 20.83 7.14 -0.51
C VAL A 110 21.97 6.73 -1.45
N PRO A 111 22.18 5.43 -1.69
CA PRO A 111 23.17 4.93 -2.65
C PRO A 111 22.99 5.50 -4.06
N ASP A 112 24.09 5.59 -4.79
CA ASP A 112 24.09 6.16 -6.16
C ASP A 112 23.15 5.43 -7.11
N ILE A 113 23.03 4.10 -7.00
CA ILE A 113 22.09 3.33 -7.82
C ILE A 113 20.62 3.75 -7.57
N ILE A 114 20.29 4.07 -6.34
CA ILE A 114 18.94 4.58 -6.01
C ILE A 114 18.73 5.93 -6.67
N ARG A 115 19.66 6.84 -6.47
CA ARG A 115 19.57 8.21 -6.95
C ARG A 115 19.60 8.32 -8.47
N ASN A 116 20.51 7.57 -9.09
CA ASN A 116 20.84 7.76 -10.51
C ASN A 116 20.05 6.81 -11.44
N ILE A 117 19.49 5.72 -10.91
CA ILE A 117 18.77 4.72 -11.72
C ILE A 117 17.34 4.57 -11.22
N LEU A 118 17.11 4.14 -9.96
CA LEU A 118 15.76 3.80 -9.50
C LEU A 118 14.85 5.03 -9.39
N VAL A 119 15.35 6.17 -8.91
CA VAL A 119 14.55 7.40 -8.82
C VAL A 119 14.09 7.88 -10.21
N PRO A 120 14.97 7.98 -11.24
CA PRO A 120 14.54 8.28 -12.60
C PRO A 120 13.53 7.27 -13.17
N ILE A 121 13.76 5.97 -12.99
CA ILE A 121 12.81 4.93 -13.46
C ILE A 121 11.44 5.09 -12.80
N ASN A 122 11.39 5.29 -11.49
CA ASN A 122 10.14 5.50 -10.76
C ASN A 122 9.44 6.80 -11.14
N ALA A 123 10.21 7.80 -11.60
CA ALA A 123 9.68 9.05 -12.15
C ALA A 123 9.24 8.95 -13.63
N GLN A 124 9.18 7.76 -14.22
CA GLN A 124 8.87 7.52 -15.63
C GLN A 124 9.87 8.17 -16.61
N LYS A 125 11.14 8.32 -16.18
CA LYS A 125 12.27 8.86 -16.95
C LYS A 125 13.34 7.81 -17.23
N GLY A 126 12.98 6.53 -17.17
CA GLY A 126 13.92 5.43 -17.43
C GLY A 126 14.51 5.44 -18.83
N ASP A 127 13.74 5.88 -19.83
CA ASP A 127 14.17 5.97 -21.23
C ASP A 127 15.23 7.07 -21.47
N ASP A 128 15.33 8.05 -20.56
CA ASP A 128 16.34 9.09 -20.60
C ASP A 128 17.73 8.59 -20.11
N LEU A 129 17.78 7.40 -19.47
CA LEU A 129 19.03 6.85 -18.95
C LEU A 129 19.89 6.26 -20.07
N PRO A 130 21.18 6.60 -20.13
CA PRO A 130 22.08 5.96 -21.10
C PRO A 130 22.32 4.49 -20.69
N VAL A 131 22.58 3.63 -21.68
CA VAL A 131 22.91 2.22 -21.44
C VAL A 131 24.08 2.05 -20.46
N SER A 132 25.04 2.95 -20.49
CA SER A 132 26.19 2.96 -19.58
C SER A 132 25.84 3.19 -18.11
N ALA A 133 24.62 3.68 -17.79
CA ALA A 133 24.14 3.78 -16.41
C ALA A 133 24.02 2.41 -15.73
N PHE A 134 23.83 1.34 -16.53
CA PHE A 134 23.67 -0.04 -16.06
C PHE A 134 24.98 -0.84 -16.08
N LYS A 135 26.13 -0.16 -16.22
CA LYS A 135 27.45 -0.81 -16.18
C LYS A 135 27.67 -1.51 -14.85
N GLY A 136 28.06 -2.78 -14.89
CA GLY A 136 28.20 -3.67 -13.73
C GLY A 136 26.92 -4.42 -13.35
N MET A 137 25.86 -4.32 -14.18
CA MET A 137 24.60 -5.04 -14.04
C MET A 137 24.23 -5.79 -15.34
N GLU A 138 25.21 -6.07 -16.19
CA GLU A 138 25.03 -6.67 -17.52
C GLU A 138 24.49 -8.12 -17.43
N ASP A 139 24.71 -8.77 -16.31
CA ASP A 139 24.19 -10.12 -15.99
C ASP A 139 22.77 -10.11 -15.40
N GLY A 140 22.17 -8.92 -15.26
CA GLY A 140 20.83 -8.75 -14.66
C GLY A 140 20.82 -8.71 -13.12
N THR A 141 21.97 -8.73 -12.46
CA THR A 141 22.02 -8.58 -11.00
C THR A 141 21.70 -7.13 -10.58
N MET A 142 20.95 -7.03 -9.48
CA MET A 142 20.62 -5.75 -8.84
C MET A 142 21.02 -5.80 -7.36
N PRO A 143 21.50 -4.69 -6.79
CA PRO A 143 21.76 -4.62 -5.35
C PRO A 143 20.50 -4.95 -4.53
N LEU A 144 20.71 -5.70 -3.45
CA LEU A 144 19.63 -6.07 -2.52
C LEU A 144 19.21 -4.87 -1.65
N GLY A 145 17.98 -4.94 -1.13
CA GLY A 145 17.46 -3.98 -0.16
C GLY A 145 17.04 -2.62 -0.75
N THR A 146 16.92 -2.51 -2.08
CA THR A 146 16.54 -1.25 -2.74
C THR A 146 15.15 -0.76 -2.37
N SER A 147 14.21 -1.66 -2.05
CA SER A 147 12.84 -1.32 -1.66
C SER A 147 12.73 -0.49 -0.38
N GLN A 148 13.73 -0.50 0.49
CA GLN A 148 13.75 0.37 1.69
C GLN A 148 13.75 1.87 1.36
N TYR A 149 14.14 2.23 0.15
CA TYR A 149 14.17 3.61 -0.33
C TYR A 149 12.90 4.02 -1.09
N GLU A 150 11.97 3.09 -1.31
CA GLU A 150 10.73 3.31 -2.05
C GLU A 150 9.53 3.24 -1.10
N LYS A 151 9.19 4.35 -0.46
CA LYS A 151 8.14 4.48 0.53
C LYS A 151 6.88 5.07 -0.12
N ARG A 152 6.01 4.23 -0.70
CA ARG A 152 4.86 4.69 -1.51
C ARG A 152 3.61 5.04 -0.70
N GLY A 153 3.39 4.42 0.46
CA GLY A 153 2.21 4.67 1.29
C GLY A 153 0.88 4.37 0.59
N ILE A 154 0.82 3.27 -0.18
CA ILE A 154 -0.34 2.92 -1.01
C ILE A 154 -1.49 2.24 -0.26
N ALA A 155 -1.30 1.92 1.01
CA ALA A 155 -2.30 1.22 1.80
C ALA A 155 -3.55 2.07 2.01
N THR A 156 -4.73 1.53 1.72
CA THR A 156 -6.02 2.14 2.08
C THR A 156 -6.40 1.86 3.52
N HIS A 157 -5.95 0.73 4.07
CA HIS A 157 -6.11 0.32 5.46
C HIS A 157 -4.78 -0.21 5.99
N LEU A 158 -4.50 0.07 7.25
CA LEU A 158 -3.28 -0.35 7.93
C LEU A 158 -3.60 -1.27 9.10
N PRO A 159 -2.75 -2.28 9.37
CA PRO A 159 -2.90 -3.12 10.56
C PRO A 159 -2.50 -2.34 11.81
N VAL A 160 -3.42 -2.26 12.76
CA VAL A 160 -3.18 -1.70 14.10
C VAL A 160 -3.09 -2.85 15.09
N TRP A 161 -2.03 -2.86 15.88
CA TRP A 161 -1.73 -3.87 16.88
C TRP A 161 -2.20 -3.42 18.27
N ASP A 162 -2.82 -4.36 18.98
CA ASP A 162 -3.19 -4.21 20.38
C ASP A 162 -2.29 -5.14 21.24
N LYS A 163 -1.47 -4.55 22.07
CA LYS A 163 -0.47 -5.25 22.89
C LYS A 163 -1.10 -6.14 23.97
N ASP A 164 -2.27 -5.75 24.48
CA ASP A 164 -2.91 -6.42 25.61
C ASP A 164 -3.65 -7.70 25.16
N GLU A 165 -4.20 -7.69 23.96
CA GLU A 165 -4.86 -8.85 23.35
C GLU A 165 -3.88 -9.80 22.61
N CYS A 166 -2.64 -9.34 22.34
CA CYS A 166 -1.68 -10.11 21.56
C CYS A 166 -1.11 -11.30 22.36
N ILE A 167 -1.15 -12.49 21.75
CA ILE A 167 -0.56 -13.71 22.30
C ILE A 167 0.89 -13.95 21.86
N GLN A 168 1.46 -13.04 21.05
CA GLN A 168 2.85 -13.08 20.58
C GLN A 168 3.20 -14.34 19.74
N CYS A 169 2.25 -14.85 18.97
CA CYS A 169 2.44 -16.06 18.14
C CYS A 169 3.16 -15.79 16.80
N ASN A 170 3.37 -14.54 16.42
CA ASN A 170 4.07 -14.06 15.22
C ASN A 170 3.49 -14.51 13.86
N ARG A 171 2.29 -15.14 13.80
CA ARG A 171 1.66 -15.55 12.54
C ARG A 171 1.50 -14.39 11.55
N CYS A 172 1.17 -13.20 12.04
CA CYS A 172 1.05 -12.00 11.21
C CYS A 172 2.36 -11.65 10.49
N SER A 173 3.51 -11.81 11.14
CA SER A 173 4.82 -11.61 10.53
C SER A 173 5.15 -12.67 9.48
N PHE A 174 4.85 -13.95 9.76
CA PHE A 174 5.11 -15.05 8.82
C PHE A 174 4.32 -14.94 7.51
N VAL A 175 3.08 -14.45 7.56
CA VAL A 175 2.22 -14.39 6.36
C VAL A 175 2.34 -13.08 5.60
N CYS A 176 3.10 -12.12 6.09
CA CYS A 176 3.24 -10.84 5.42
C CYS A 176 4.12 -10.95 4.18
N PRO A 177 3.58 -10.78 2.95
CA PRO A 177 4.36 -10.93 1.72
C PRO A 177 5.46 -9.88 1.55
N HIS A 178 5.34 -8.76 2.27
CA HIS A 178 6.29 -7.64 2.20
C HIS A 178 7.14 -7.50 3.48
N ALA A 179 6.98 -8.39 4.46
CA ALA A 179 7.68 -8.34 5.75
C ALA A 179 7.58 -6.98 6.47
N VAL A 180 6.43 -6.30 6.32
CA VAL A 180 6.20 -4.96 6.89
C VAL A 180 5.70 -4.99 8.33
N ILE A 181 5.33 -6.15 8.84
CA ILE A 181 4.94 -6.35 10.23
C ILE A 181 5.92 -7.35 10.86
N ARG A 182 6.66 -6.91 11.89
CA ARG A 182 7.75 -7.68 12.47
C ARG A 182 7.73 -7.61 14.00
N PRO A 183 8.02 -8.73 14.69
CA PRO A 183 8.21 -8.75 16.14
C PRO A 183 9.59 -8.22 16.49
N TYR A 184 9.68 -7.53 17.62
CA TYR A 184 10.95 -7.08 18.20
C TYR A 184 10.98 -7.37 19.70
N LEU A 185 12.17 -7.63 20.21
CA LEU A 185 12.46 -7.80 21.63
C LEU A 185 13.45 -6.72 22.04
N LEU A 186 13.12 -5.98 23.09
CA LEU A 186 13.90 -4.88 23.61
C LEU A 186 14.36 -5.20 25.03
N ASN A 187 15.63 -4.94 25.34
CA ASN A 187 16.16 -4.92 26.70
C ASN A 187 15.86 -3.57 27.38
N GLU A 188 16.27 -3.40 28.61
CA GLU A 188 16.00 -2.21 29.42
C GLU A 188 16.58 -0.93 28.77
N ASP A 189 17.83 -0.98 28.31
CA ASP A 189 18.49 0.17 27.67
C ASP A 189 17.80 0.57 26.38
N GLU A 190 17.39 -0.41 25.56
CA GLU A 190 16.65 -0.19 24.33
C GLU A 190 15.25 0.39 24.59
N VAL A 191 14.60 -0.01 25.69
CA VAL A 191 13.32 0.57 26.12
C VAL A 191 13.50 2.03 26.56
N GLN A 192 14.55 2.36 27.29
CA GLN A 192 14.83 3.74 27.72
C GLN A 192 15.10 4.69 26.55
N ASN A 193 15.70 4.18 25.48
CA ASN A 193 16.02 4.95 24.27
C ASN A 193 14.89 4.92 23.22
N ALA A 194 13.78 4.24 23.50
CA ALA A 194 12.69 4.11 22.54
C ALA A 194 11.95 5.44 22.33
N PRO A 195 11.47 5.71 21.11
CA PRO A 195 10.64 6.87 20.84
C PRO A 195 9.40 6.90 21.73
N ALA A 196 8.96 8.10 22.09
CA ALA A 196 7.71 8.28 22.82
C ALA A 196 6.53 7.72 21.99
N GLY A 197 5.70 6.89 22.63
CA GLY A 197 4.54 6.28 21.98
C GLY A 197 4.82 4.90 21.34
N LEU A 198 6.02 4.35 21.46
CA LEU A 198 6.26 2.95 21.12
C LEU A 198 5.53 2.05 22.13
N GLU A 199 4.54 1.30 21.67
CA GLU A 199 3.79 0.38 22.51
C GLU A 199 4.61 -0.88 22.82
N LEU A 200 4.71 -1.22 24.10
CA LEU A 200 5.50 -2.34 24.61
C LEU A 200 4.66 -3.20 25.55
N THR A 201 4.95 -4.49 25.60
CA THR A 201 4.40 -5.43 26.58
C THR A 201 5.47 -6.45 26.99
N ALA A 202 5.34 -7.07 28.16
CA ALA A 202 6.30 -8.08 28.58
C ALA A 202 6.37 -9.24 27.56
N ALA A 203 7.57 -9.66 27.21
CA ALA A 203 7.77 -10.78 26.31
C ALA A 203 7.31 -12.10 26.96
N LYS A 204 6.55 -12.91 26.21
CA LYS A 204 5.99 -14.19 26.69
C LYS A 204 6.94 -15.33 26.34
N GLY A 205 7.41 -16.03 27.36
CA GLY A 205 8.31 -17.20 27.27
C GLY A 205 9.39 -17.16 28.34
N PRO A 206 9.76 -18.30 28.94
CA PRO A 206 10.72 -18.33 30.05
C PRO A 206 12.11 -17.83 29.64
N GLN A 207 12.53 -18.07 28.40
CA GLN A 207 13.83 -17.60 27.87
C GLN A 207 13.86 -16.10 27.61
N LEU A 208 12.68 -15.43 27.56
CA LEU A 208 12.51 -14.02 27.22
C LEU A 208 12.25 -13.15 28.45
N ALA A 209 12.43 -13.71 29.66
CA ALA A 209 12.24 -12.97 30.90
C ALA A 209 13.12 -11.71 30.94
N GLY A 210 12.53 -10.59 31.34
CA GLY A 210 13.21 -9.29 31.37
C GLY A 210 13.20 -8.51 30.04
N LEU A 211 12.73 -9.09 28.96
CA LEU A 211 12.59 -8.38 27.68
C LEU A 211 11.18 -7.83 27.49
N GLN A 212 11.10 -6.73 26.77
CA GLN A 212 9.84 -6.18 26.27
C GLN A 212 9.62 -6.59 24.81
N PHE A 213 8.36 -6.85 24.46
CA PHE A 213 7.94 -7.22 23.11
C PHE A 213 7.14 -6.09 22.47
N THR A 214 7.36 -5.88 21.18
CA THR A 214 6.52 -5.02 20.35
C THR A 214 6.34 -5.60 18.95
N MET A 215 5.33 -5.11 18.27
CA MET A 215 5.07 -5.43 16.87
C MET A 215 5.26 -4.16 16.03
N GLY A 216 6.38 -4.06 15.34
CA GLY A 216 6.65 -2.95 14.43
C GLY A 216 5.89 -3.10 13.11
N VAL A 217 5.35 -2.02 12.59
CA VAL A 217 4.67 -1.97 11.29
C VAL A 217 5.25 -0.85 10.45
N SER A 218 5.77 -1.20 9.25
CA SER A 218 6.11 -0.20 8.24
C SER A 218 4.84 0.22 7.48
N THR A 219 4.26 1.33 7.88
CA THR A 219 2.99 1.82 7.33
C THR A 219 3.10 2.22 5.86
N LEU A 220 4.26 2.74 5.44
CA LEU A 220 4.52 3.17 4.06
C LEU A 220 4.79 2.02 3.09
N ASP A 221 5.13 0.83 3.59
CA ASP A 221 5.40 -0.36 2.76
C ASP A 221 4.21 -1.34 2.74
N CYS A 222 3.20 -1.11 3.57
CA CYS A 222 2.01 -1.96 3.63
C CYS A 222 1.18 -1.82 2.34
N THR A 223 0.66 -2.94 1.84
CA THR A 223 -0.21 -3.00 0.64
C THR A 223 -1.69 -3.22 0.96
N SER A 224 -2.06 -3.17 2.23
CA SER A 224 -3.47 -3.35 2.67
C SER A 224 -4.09 -4.72 2.33
N CYS A 225 -3.28 -5.78 2.17
CA CYS A 225 -3.79 -7.10 1.75
C CYS A 225 -4.61 -7.83 2.81
N GLY A 226 -4.51 -7.46 4.11
CA GLY A 226 -5.28 -8.04 5.21
C GLY A 226 -4.82 -9.42 5.69
N SER A 227 -3.82 -10.05 5.07
CA SER A 227 -3.36 -11.42 5.40
C SER A 227 -2.94 -11.57 6.87
N CYS A 228 -2.30 -10.55 7.43
CA CYS A 228 -1.87 -10.55 8.85
C CYS A 228 -3.06 -10.63 9.82
N VAL A 229 -4.14 -9.90 9.52
CA VAL A 229 -5.36 -9.92 10.34
C VAL A 229 -6.12 -11.24 10.15
N ALA A 230 -6.26 -11.71 8.91
CA ALA A 230 -6.94 -12.98 8.61
C ALA A 230 -6.25 -14.19 9.28
N SER A 231 -4.93 -14.17 9.42
CA SER A 231 -4.15 -15.24 10.05
C SER A 231 -4.05 -15.12 11.57
N CYS A 232 -4.48 -14.00 12.15
CA CYS A 232 -4.37 -13.76 13.59
C CYS A 232 -5.40 -14.60 14.35
N PRO A 233 -5.02 -15.45 15.34
CA PRO A 233 -5.98 -16.21 16.16
C PRO A 233 -6.90 -15.32 16.99
N LYS A 234 -6.49 -14.06 17.20
CA LYS A 234 -7.23 -13.00 17.89
C LYS A 234 -7.66 -11.91 16.91
N SER A 235 -8.07 -12.31 15.69
CA SER A 235 -8.52 -11.38 14.65
C SER A 235 -9.60 -10.43 15.15
N GLY A 236 -9.48 -9.16 14.78
CA GLY A 236 -10.38 -8.10 15.23
C GLY A 236 -10.12 -7.57 16.64
N LYS A 237 -9.32 -8.29 17.46
CA LYS A 237 -8.90 -7.83 18.79
C LYS A 237 -7.44 -7.45 18.79
N ALA A 238 -6.53 -8.43 18.75
CA ALA A 238 -5.10 -8.18 18.81
C ALA A 238 -4.53 -7.53 17.54
N LEU A 239 -5.20 -7.69 16.41
CA LEU A 239 -4.83 -7.07 15.14
C LEU A 239 -6.08 -6.78 14.31
N ARG A 240 -6.24 -5.53 13.86
CA ARG A 240 -7.37 -5.10 13.04
C ARG A 240 -6.91 -4.16 11.94
N MET A 241 -7.61 -4.17 10.81
CA MET A 241 -7.39 -3.18 9.75
C MET A 241 -8.17 -1.90 10.07
N VAL A 242 -7.49 -0.76 9.96
CA VAL A 242 -8.05 0.57 10.22
C VAL A 242 -7.79 1.44 8.98
N PRO A 243 -8.71 2.32 8.58
CA PRO A 243 -8.48 3.26 7.48
C PRO A 243 -7.17 4.03 7.63
N ALA A 244 -6.40 4.14 6.55
CA ALA A 244 -5.04 4.70 6.62
C ALA A 244 -5.01 6.16 7.12
N HIS A 245 -6.08 6.93 6.88
CA HIS A 245 -6.18 8.32 7.36
C HIS A 245 -6.38 8.44 8.89
N GLU A 246 -6.69 7.34 9.57
CA GLU A 246 -6.80 7.27 11.04
C GLU A 246 -5.49 6.82 11.70
N VAL A 247 -4.47 6.45 10.92
CA VAL A 247 -3.20 5.92 11.42
C VAL A 247 -2.06 6.87 11.06
N SER A 248 -1.16 7.11 11.99
CA SER A 248 0.05 7.89 11.68
C SER A 248 0.93 7.15 10.67
N LEU A 249 1.36 7.85 9.64
CA LEU A 249 2.34 7.37 8.67
C LEU A 249 3.79 7.66 9.11
N ASP A 250 3.99 8.18 10.32
CA ASP A 250 5.31 8.43 10.88
C ASP A 250 6.11 7.12 11.01
N GLN A 251 7.34 7.15 10.53
CA GLN A 251 8.24 6.00 10.51
C GLN A 251 9.22 6.00 11.68
N THR A 252 9.08 6.90 12.65
CA THR A 252 10.03 7.03 13.77
C THR A 252 10.17 5.73 14.55
N ASN A 253 9.05 5.12 14.94
CA ASN A 253 9.06 3.83 15.65
C ASN A 253 9.66 2.71 14.78
N TRP A 254 9.26 2.64 13.50
CA TRP A 254 9.79 1.64 12.57
C TRP A 254 11.30 1.81 12.38
N SER A 255 11.78 3.03 12.14
CA SER A 255 13.19 3.33 11.94
C SER A 255 14.01 2.96 13.18
N TYR A 256 13.51 3.27 14.36
CA TYR A 256 14.15 2.87 15.62
C TYR A 256 14.23 1.35 15.75
N LEU A 257 13.14 0.65 15.50
CA LEU A 257 13.10 -0.82 15.61
C LEU A 257 14.06 -1.51 14.64
N GLN A 258 14.37 -0.91 13.48
CA GLN A 258 15.38 -1.44 12.55
C GLN A 258 16.81 -1.36 13.13
N THR A 259 17.07 -0.56 14.16
CA THR A 259 18.37 -0.47 14.83
C THR A 259 18.55 -1.47 15.97
N ILE A 260 17.46 -2.14 16.39
CA ILE A 260 17.49 -3.10 17.50
C ILE A 260 18.25 -4.36 17.06
N PRO A 261 19.32 -4.75 17.77
CA PRO A 261 20.10 -5.93 17.45
C PRO A 261 19.30 -7.21 17.71
N GLU A 262 19.63 -8.25 16.96
CA GLU A 262 19.08 -9.59 17.16
C GLU A 262 19.48 -10.14 18.54
N LYS A 263 18.56 -10.85 19.18
CA LYS A 263 18.79 -11.48 20.51
C LYS A 263 19.14 -12.98 20.36
N ASN A 264 20.11 -13.28 19.51
CA ASN A 264 20.48 -14.65 19.13
C ASN A 264 20.92 -15.51 20.33
N ASP A 265 21.44 -14.90 21.40
CA ASP A 265 21.79 -15.54 22.65
C ASP A 265 20.58 -16.07 23.44
N ARG A 266 19.38 -15.61 23.12
CA ARG A 266 18.12 -15.98 23.77
C ARG A 266 17.31 -17.02 23.01
N PHE A 267 17.75 -17.40 21.81
CA PHE A 267 16.99 -18.28 20.92
C PHE A 267 17.73 -19.60 20.68
N ASP A 268 16.97 -20.65 20.63
CA ASP A 268 17.37 -21.93 20.04
C ASP A 268 16.54 -22.25 18.80
N LYS A 269 16.79 -23.38 18.14
CA LYS A 269 16.09 -23.81 16.93
C LYS A 269 14.57 -24.01 17.09
N PHE A 270 14.07 -23.98 18.32
CA PHE A 270 12.65 -24.16 18.65
C PHE A 270 11.97 -22.84 19.02
N THR A 271 12.70 -21.75 19.07
CA THR A 271 12.17 -20.44 19.44
C THR A 271 11.69 -19.69 18.19
N LEU A 272 10.45 -19.20 18.19
CA LEU A 272 9.83 -18.51 17.06
C LEU A 272 9.89 -16.98 17.13
N LYS A 273 10.63 -16.42 18.08
CA LYS A 273 10.68 -14.97 18.33
C LYS A 273 12.06 -14.42 18.10
#